data_fc40d60eb2b2bb3e4d58861693a2f35c
#
_entry.id   fc40d60eb2b2bb3e4d58861693a2f35c
#
_cell.length_a   1.000
_cell.length_b   1.000
_cell.length_c   1.000
_cell.angle_alpha   90.00
_cell.angle_beta   90.00
_cell.angle_gamma   90.00
#
_symmetry.space_group_name_H-M   'P 1'
#
loop_
_entity.id
_entity.type
_entity.pdbx_description
1 polymer ?
#
loop_
_entity_poly.entity_id
_entity_poly.type
_entity_poly.pdbx_seq_one_letter_code
_entity_poly.pdbx_strand_id
1 'polypeptide(L)'
;MGDVMNSFATLCSDFYINQKIMLSMDLPKMKESASELFDRVRREIPEFERIRPFEDELSLETAEIEGQYQWVGLRPRAIASGYVNPKHADKAYDLHRLVLELAPYYLSLTSLQIECVELVFGFDLIRTKFSTKFNYM
;
A
#
# COMPACT_ATOMS: atom_id res chain seq x y z
N MET A 1 -11.98 -12.77 -10.97
CA MET A 1 -11.73 -11.80 -9.89
C MET A 1 -12.71 -10.63 -9.91
N GLY A 2 -13.04 -10.08 -11.08
CA GLY A 2 -13.93 -8.94 -11.17
C GLY A 2 -15.30 -9.16 -10.55
N ASP A 3 -15.90 -10.33 -10.77
CA ASP A 3 -17.24 -10.64 -10.25
C ASP A 3 -17.26 -10.71 -8.74
N VAL A 4 -16.21 -11.27 -8.12
CA VAL A 4 -16.10 -11.36 -6.66
C VAL A 4 -15.97 -9.96 -6.06
N MET A 5 -15.14 -9.11 -6.67
CA MET A 5 -14.95 -7.73 -6.21
C MET A 5 -16.25 -6.94 -6.34
N ASN A 6 -16.96 -7.10 -7.45
CA ASN A 6 -18.24 -6.42 -7.64
C ASN A 6 -19.29 -6.86 -6.62
N SER A 7 -19.29 -8.13 -6.22
CA SER A 7 -20.19 -8.64 -5.20
C SER A 7 -19.91 -8.00 -3.84
N PHE A 8 -18.65 -7.86 -3.47
CA PHE A 8 -18.28 -7.20 -2.23
C PHE A 8 -18.54 -5.69 -2.27
N ALA A 9 -18.39 -5.05 -3.45
CA ALA A 9 -18.59 -3.62 -3.60
C ALA A 9 -19.99 -3.17 -3.18
N THR A 10 -20.99 -4.03 -3.29
CA THR A 10 -22.35 -3.72 -2.85
C THR A 10 -22.51 -3.70 -1.33
N LEU A 11 -21.58 -4.33 -0.60
CA LEU A 11 -21.62 -4.47 0.85
C LEU A 11 -20.57 -3.62 1.56
N CYS A 12 -19.63 -3.03 0.81
CA CYS A 12 -18.48 -2.37 1.38
C CYS A 12 -18.49 -0.88 1.08
N SER A 13 -18.05 -0.08 2.03
CA SER A 13 -17.76 1.34 1.78
C SER A 13 -16.43 1.49 1.06
N ASP A 14 -15.42 0.70 1.43
CA ASP A 14 -14.11 0.68 0.81
C ASP A 14 -13.61 -0.76 0.68
N PHE A 15 -12.89 -1.00 -0.41
CA PHE A 15 -12.19 -2.24 -0.67
C PHE A 15 -10.73 -1.90 -0.96
N TYR A 16 -9.80 -2.71 -0.49
CA TYR A 16 -8.38 -2.42 -0.70
C TYR A 16 -7.55 -3.69 -0.83
N ILE A 17 -6.45 -3.54 -1.56
CA ILE A 17 -5.42 -4.57 -1.69
C ILE A 17 -4.12 -3.96 -1.21
N ASN A 18 -3.61 -4.46 -0.09
CA ASN A 18 -2.41 -3.94 0.54
C ASN A 18 -1.32 -4.99 0.57
N GLN A 19 -0.09 -4.52 0.45
CA GLN A 19 1.10 -5.34 0.59
C GLN A 19 1.96 -4.79 1.72
N LYS A 20 2.60 -5.68 2.46
CA LYS A 20 3.51 -5.30 3.53
C LYS A 20 4.74 -6.18 3.48
N ILE A 21 5.89 -5.54 3.34
CA ILE A 21 7.19 -6.20 3.39
C ILE A 21 7.69 -6.04 4.83
N MET A 22 7.72 -7.15 5.58
CA MET A 22 8.16 -7.14 6.98
C MET A 22 9.66 -7.29 7.06
N LEU A 23 10.29 -6.45 7.87
CA LEU A 23 11.74 -6.42 8.00
C LEU A 23 12.18 -6.96 9.36
N SER A 24 13.33 -7.64 9.39
CA SER A 24 13.92 -8.18 10.62
C SER A 24 14.64 -7.13 11.46
N MET A 25 14.89 -5.97 10.89
CA MET A 25 15.58 -4.87 11.55
C MET A 25 15.02 -3.54 11.07
N ASP A 26 15.29 -2.48 11.81
CA ASP A 26 14.81 -1.16 11.47
C ASP A 26 15.45 -0.65 10.18
N LEU A 27 14.66 0.02 9.36
CA LEU A 27 15.18 0.73 8.20
C LEU A 27 16.10 1.87 8.66
N PRO A 28 17.25 2.05 8.00
CA PRO A 28 18.06 3.24 8.25
C PRO A 28 17.26 4.49 7.92
N LYS A 29 17.35 5.52 8.76
CA LYS A 29 16.69 6.80 8.50
C LYS A 29 17.49 7.58 7.47
N MET A 30 17.44 7.15 6.23
CA MET A 30 18.14 7.81 5.13
C MET A 30 17.13 8.52 4.23
N LYS A 31 16.99 9.83 4.45
CA LYS A 31 16.06 10.64 3.68
C LYS A 31 16.35 10.59 2.17
N GLU A 32 17.62 10.52 1.80
CA GLU A 32 18.02 10.48 0.40
C GLU A 32 17.53 9.20 -0.30
N SER A 33 17.73 8.06 0.35
CA SER A 33 17.28 6.78 -0.22
C SER A 33 15.78 6.71 -0.35
N ALA A 34 15.05 7.21 0.65
CA ALA A 34 13.59 7.28 0.59
C ALA A 34 13.15 8.20 -0.54
N SER A 35 13.79 9.34 -0.68
CA SER A 35 13.49 10.31 -1.74
C SER A 35 13.74 9.72 -3.13
N GLU A 36 14.84 9.02 -3.30
CA GLU A 36 15.19 8.37 -4.56
C GLU A 36 14.17 7.27 -4.91
N LEU A 37 13.78 6.47 -3.92
CA LEU A 37 12.76 5.45 -4.10
C LEU A 37 11.44 6.08 -4.55
N PHE A 38 11.00 7.13 -3.86
CA PHE A 38 9.75 7.80 -4.20
C PHE A 38 9.80 8.46 -5.57
N ASP A 39 10.92 9.04 -5.94
CA ASP A 39 11.09 9.63 -7.28
C ASP A 39 11.00 8.55 -8.36
N ARG A 40 11.55 7.38 -8.09
CA ARG A 40 11.48 6.27 -9.04
C ARG A 40 10.05 5.74 -9.17
N VAL A 41 9.33 5.63 -8.06
CA VAL A 41 7.91 5.24 -8.09
C VAL A 41 7.10 6.25 -8.90
N ARG A 42 7.35 7.54 -8.71
CA ARG A 42 6.67 8.59 -9.48
C ARG A 42 6.91 8.49 -10.96
N ARG A 43 8.11 8.10 -11.38
CA ARG A 43 8.40 7.94 -12.82
C ARG A 43 7.59 6.81 -13.44
N GLU A 44 7.37 5.75 -12.69
CA GLU A 44 6.57 4.62 -13.18
C GLU A 44 5.07 4.88 -13.06
N ILE A 45 4.66 5.57 -12.00
CA ILE A 45 3.24 5.90 -11.73
C ILE A 45 3.17 7.41 -11.45
N PRO A 46 2.99 8.23 -12.51
CA PRO A 46 3.00 9.69 -12.37
C PRO A 46 1.90 10.28 -11.49
N GLU A 47 0.87 9.51 -11.19
CA GLU A 47 -0.22 9.94 -10.33
C GLU A 47 0.21 10.17 -8.89
N PHE A 48 1.34 9.59 -8.46
CA PHE A 48 1.89 9.84 -7.14
C PHE A 48 2.42 11.27 -7.07
N GLU A 49 1.90 12.06 -6.14
CA GLU A 49 2.21 13.48 -6.09
C GLU A 49 2.49 14.04 -4.69
N ARG A 50 2.06 13.35 -3.66
CA ARG A 50 2.13 13.90 -2.30
C ARG A 50 3.00 13.04 -1.39
N ILE A 51 4.00 13.68 -0.76
CA ILE A 51 4.77 13.04 0.30
C ILE A 51 4.22 13.55 1.62
N ARG A 52 3.85 12.63 2.51
CA ARG A 52 3.29 12.98 3.80
C ARG A 52 4.13 12.34 4.92
N PRO A 53 4.82 13.14 5.74
CA PRO A 53 5.45 12.61 6.94
C PRO A 53 4.39 12.39 8.01
N PHE A 54 4.49 11.27 8.73
CA PHE A 54 3.51 10.91 9.75
C PHE A 54 4.22 10.13 10.86
N GLU A 55 4.51 10.81 11.98
CA GLU A 55 5.24 10.24 13.10
C GLU A 55 6.50 9.48 12.64
N ASP A 56 6.49 8.15 12.70
CA ASP A 56 7.60 7.30 12.26
C ASP A 56 7.42 6.77 10.84
N GLU A 57 6.46 7.30 10.10
CA GLU A 57 6.16 6.85 8.75
C GLU A 57 6.33 7.97 7.74
N LEU A 58 6.86 7.63 6.57
CA LEU A 58 6.92 8.51 5.42
C LEU A 58 6.10 7.89 4.31
N SER A 59 5.12 8.61 3.81
CA SER A 59 4.15 8.09 2.86
C SER A 59 4.19 8.88 1.56
N LEU A 60 4.08 8.18 0.44
CA LEU A 60 3.87 8.76 -0.89
C LEU A 60 2.46 8.38 -1.32
N GLU A 61 1.67 9.36 -1.75
CA GLU A 61 0.25 9.14 -2.05
C GLU A 61 -0.16 9.77 -3.36
N THR A 62 -1.15 9.15 -4.02
CA THR A 62 -1.87 9.79 -5.12
C THR A 62 -3.02 10.62 -4.55
N ALA A 63 -3.56 11.52 -5.38
CA ALA A 63 -4.82 12.17 -5.03
C ALA A 63 -5.94 11.14 -5.01
N GLU A 64 -6.94 11.35 -4.16
CA GLU A 64 -8.13 10.52 -4.14
C GLU A 64 -9.09 11.03 -5.22
N ILE A 65 -9.42 10.16 -6.17
CA ILE A 65 -10.33 10.47 -7.27
C ILE A 65 -11.42 9.39 -7.29
N GLU A 66 -12.65 9.80 -7.06
CA GLU A 66 -13.80 8.90 -7.02
C GLU A 66 -13.60 7.73 -6.05
N GLY A 67 -13.03 8.04 -4.88
CA GLY A 67 -12.76 7.04 -3.86
C GLY A 67 -11.54 6.17 -4.10
N GLN A 68 -10.82 6.38 -5.19
CA GLN A 68 -9.65 5.57 -5.54
C GLN A 68 -8.36 6.32 -5.22
N TYR A 69 -7.42 5.65 -4.57
CA TYR A 69 -6.08 6.18 -4.36
C TYR A 69 -5.08 5.07 -4.09
N GLN A 70 -3.80 5.40 -4.30
CA GLN A 70 -2.68 4.51 -4.07
C GLN A 70 -1.74 5.16 -3.07
N TRP A 71 -1.01 4.33 -2.33
CA TRP A 71 -0.02 4.83 -1.39
C TRP A 71 1.15 3.85 -1.24
N VAL A 72 2.31 4.41 -0.87
CA VAL A 72 3.51 3.65 -0.49
C VAL A 72 3.99 4.25 0.82
N GLY A 73 4.22 3.40 1.82
CA GLY A 73 4.63 3.85 3.15
C GLY A 73 5.91 3.19 3.61
N LEU A 74 6.82 3.99 4.15
CA LEU A 74 8.05 3.51 4.78
C LEU A 74 7.90 3.65 6.28
N ARG A 75 7.96 2.53 6.98
CA ARG A 75 7.87 2.44 8.43
C ARG A 75 9.17 1.89 8.98
N PRO A 76 9.42 1.98 10.31
CA PRO A 76 10.69 1.50 10.85
C PRO A 76 11.03 0.06 10.47
N ARG A 77 10.05 -0.84 10.50
CA ARG A 77 10.28 -2.27 10.23
C ARG A 77 9.38 -2.83 9.14
N ALA A 78 8.87 -1.97 8.28
CA ALA A 78 8.01 -2.43 7.20
C ALA A 78 8.00 -1.45 6.04
N ILE A 79 7.84 -1.99 4.84
CA ILE A 79 7.58 -1.22 3.64
C ILE A 79 6.21 -1.67 3.16
N ALA A 80 5.28 -0.74 3.11
CA ALA A 80 3.91 -1.06 2.78
C ALA A 80 3.47 -0.34 1.52
N SER A 81 2.50 -0.90 0.82
CA SER A 81 1.85 -0.26 -0.32
C SER A 81 0.40 -0.68 -0.35
N GLY A 82 -0.44 0.17 -0.91
CA GLY A 82 -1.86 -0.12 -0.96
C GLY A 82 -2.55 0.58 -2.11
N TYR A 83 -3.62 -0.04 -2.55
CA TYR A 83 -4.52 0.53 -3.54
C TYR A 83 -5.93 0.41 -2.98
N VAL A 84 -6.57 1.55 -2.77
CA VAL A 84 -7.94 1.61 -2.26
C VAL A 84 -8.89 1.73 -3.44
N ASN A 85 -9.89 0.87 -3.45
CA ASN A 85 -10.93 0.81 -4.48
C ASN A 85 -10.38 0.70 -5.91
N PRO A 86 -9.43 -0.22 -6.18
CA PRO A 86 -8.94 -0.39 -7.54
C PRO A 86 -10.06 -0.90 -8.44
N LYS A 87 -10.17 -0.32 -9.64
CA LYS A 87 -11.13 -0.81 -10.63
C LYS A 87 -10.78 -2.23 -11.10
N HIS A 88 -9.49 -2.50 -11.18
CA HIS A 88 -8.95 -3.81 -11.57
C HIS A 88 -7.84 -4.20 -10.61
N ALA A 89 -7.89 -5.42 -10.11
CA ALA A 89 -6.87 -5.94 -9.19
C ALA A 89 -5.47 -5.88 -9.80
N ASP A 90 -5.36 -6.01 -11.11
CA ASP A 90 -4.07 -5.97 -11.81
C ASP A 90 -3.29 -4.68 -11.53
N LYS A 91 -3.99 -3.56 -11.38
CA LYS A 91 -3.35 -2.28 -11.08
C LYS A 91 -2.72 -2.27 -9.69
N ALA A 92 -3.38 -2.91 -8.72
CA ALA A 92 -2.80 -3.06 -7.39
C ALA A 92 -1.58 -3.98 -7.42
N TYR A 93 -1.66 -5.07 -8.19
CA TYR A 93 -0.52 -5.98 -8.33
C TYR A 93 0.66 -5.32 -9.03
N ASP A 94 0.41 -4.46 -10.00
CA ASP A 94 1.48 -3.69 -10.66
C ASP A 94 2.20 -2.80 -9.65
N LEU A 95 1.45 -2.09 -8.80
CA LEU A 95 2.03 -1.28 -7.74
C LEU A 95 2.86 -2.13 -6.78
N HIS A 96 2.31 -3.23 -6.31
CA HIS A 96 2.99 -4.08 -5.33
C HIS A 96 4.25 -4.72 -5.90
N ARG A 97 4.20 -5.14 -7.15
CA ARG A 97 5.38 -5.67 -7.84
C ARG A 97 6.46 -4.61 -7.97
N LEU A 98 6.08 -3.41 -8.34
CA LEU A 98 7.01 -2.29 -8.46
C LEU A 98 7.73 -2.02 -7.13
N VAL A 99 6.99 -1.99 -6.02
CA VAL A 99 7.58 -1.78 -4.70
C VAL A 99 8.52 -2.93 -4.32
N LEU A 100 8.13 -4.17 -4.60
CA LEU A 100 8.99 -5.33 -4.35
C LEU A 100 10.29 -5.28 -5.14
N GLU A 101 10.28 -4.75 -6.34
CA GLU A 101 11.47 -4.62 -7.18
C GLU A 101 12.36 -3.46 -6.76
N LEU A 102 11.75 -2.33 -6.45
CA LEU A 102 12.50 -1.09 -6.22
C LEU A 102 13.00 -0.92 -4.79
N ALA A 103 12.17 -1.29 -3.79
CA ALA A 103 12.49 -1.01 -2.40
C ALA A 103 13.79 -1.68 -1.93
N PRO A 104 14.04 -2.97 -2.20
CA PRO A 104 15.31 -3.56 -1.79
C PRO A 104 16.52 -2.89 -2.41
N TYR A 105 16.42 -2.47 -3.66
CA TYR A 105 17.50 -1.81 -4.35
C TYR A 105 17.82 -0.44 -3.73
N TYR A 106 16.81 0.43 -3.62
CA TYR A 106 17.02 1.80 -3.14
C TYR A 106 17.32 1.88 -1.65
N LEU A 107 16.79 0.94 -0.86
CA LEU A 107 16.98 0.91 0.58
C LEU A 107 18.10 -0.04 1.01
N SER A 108 18.83 -0.59 0.05
CA SER A 108 19.97 -1.49 0.29
C SER A 108 19.61 -2.69 1.18
N LEU A 109 18.48 -3.32 0.89
CA LEU A 109 18.01 -4.49 1.63
C LEU A 109 18.46 -5.77 0.97
N THR A 110 18.90 -6.72 1.78
CA THR A 110 19.19 -8.08 1.34
C THR A 110 18.02 -8.99 1.69
N SER A 111 17.99 -10.18 1.09
CA SER A 111 16.95 -11.16 1.39
C SER A 111 16.95 -11.58 2.85
N LEU A 112 18.10 -11.48 3.54
CA LEU A 112 18.20 -11.82 4.95
C LEU A 112 17.47 -10.82 5.85
N GLN A 113 17.25 -9.61 5.38
CA GLN A 113 16.58 -8.57 6.15
C GLN A 113 15.07 -8.59 5.97
N ILE A 114 14.58 -9.34 4.99
CA ILE A 114 13.14 -9.46 4.71
C ILE A 114 12.63 -10.73 5.38
N GLU A 115 11.75 -10.58 6.36
CA GLU A 115 11.16 -11.73 7.04
C GLU A 115 10.07 -12.39 6.22
N CYS A 116 9.14 -11.57 5.72
CA CYS A 116 8.02 -12.06 4.92
C CYS A 116 7.38 -10.93 4.14
N VAL A 117 6.57 -11.31 3.18
CA VAL A 117 5.72 -10.39 2.43
C VAL A 117 4.28 -10.85 2.61
N GLU A 118 3.42 -9.92 3.04
CA GLU A 118 2.00 -10.20 3.20
C GLU A 118 1.21 -9.45 2.14
N LEU A 119 0.22 -10.12 1.58
CA LEU A 119 -0.75 -9.51 0.68
C LEU A 119 -2.11 -9.63 1.35
N VAL A 120 -2.77 -8.50 1.56
CA VAL A 120 -4.03 -8.46 2.29
C VAL A 120 -5.13 -7.87 1.42
N PHE A 121 -6.21 -8.62 1.27
CA PHE A 121 -7.45 -8.14 0.67
C PHE A 121 -8.36 -7.74 1.82
N GLY A 122 -8.71 -6.48 1.88
CA GLY A 122 -9.51 -5.97 2.97
C GLY A 122 -10.70 -5.15 2.46
N PHE A 123 -11.67 -4.98 3.33
CA PHE A 123 -12.80 -4.14 3.02
C PHE A 123 -13.47 -3.67 4.30
N ASP A 124 -14.02 -2.45 4.23
CA ASP A 124 -14.81 -1.90 5.32
C ASP A 124 -16.28 -2.10 4.97
N LEU A 125 -17.02 -2.69 5.90
CA LEU A 125 -18.43 -2.91 5.68
C LEU A 125 -19.21 -1.61 5.84
N ILE A 126 -20.26 -1.47 5.06
CA ILE A 126 -21.15 -0.32 5.16
C ILE A 126 -21.74 -0.30 6.57
N ARG A 127 -21.60 0.83 7.26
CA ARG A 127 -22.10 0.97 8.62
C ARG A 127 -23.60 1.17 8.56
N THR A 128 -24.30 0.12 8.93
CA THR A 128 -25.75 0.12 9.08
C THR A 128 -26.07 -0.26 10.52
N LYS A 129 -27.34 -0.50 10.81
CA LYS A 129 -27.76 -1.02 12.11
C LYS A 129 -27.14 -2.37 12.48
N PHE A 130 -26.50 -3.06 11.53
CA PHE A 130 -25.85 -4.36 11.75
C PHE A 130 -24.33 -4.26 11.86
N SER A 131 -23.77 -3.07 11.75
CA SER A 131 -22.33 -2.87 11.62
C SER A 131 -21.52 -3.39 12.79
N THR A 132 -22.07 -3.35 13.99
CA THR A 132 -21.35 -3.75 15.20
C THR A 132 -20.92 -5.22 15.19
N LYS A 133 -21.60 -6.05 14.42
CA LYS A 133 -21.27 -7.48 14.34
C LYS A 133 -20.04 -7.77 13.47
N PHE A 134 -19.57 -6.80 12.73
CA PHE A 134 -18.52 -6.99 11.73
C PHE A 134 -17.28 -6.13 11.97
N ASN A 135 -17.20 -5.46 13.10
CA ASN A 135 -16.13 -4.50 13.37
C ASN A 135 -14.79 -5.13 13.77
N TYR A 136 -14.73 -6.41 13.96
CA TYR A 136 -13.49 -7.11 14.35
C TYR A 136 -12.67 -7.58 13.15
N MET A 137 -13.08 -7.21 12.00
CA MET A 137 -12.34 -7.50 10.78
C MET A 137 -11.24 -6.46 10.60
#